data_97533225b4b394c089d5b1c317322341
#
_entry.id   97533225b4b394c089d5b1c317322341
#
_cell.length_a   1.000
_cell.length_b   1.000
_cell.length_c   1.000
_cell.angle_alpha   90.00
_cell.angle_beta   90.00
_cell.angle_gamma   90.00
#
_symmetry.space_group_name_H-M   'P 1'
#
loop_
_entity.id
_entity.type
_entity.pdbx_description
1 polymer ?
#
loop_
_entity_poly.entity_id
_entity_poly.type
_entity_poly.pdbx_seq_one_letter_code
_entity_poly.pdbx_strand_id
1 'polypeptide(L)'
;MNTIGKNYIARKHGRQNIDYLHQVLKPITEETYGCILYQEQVMQTCVELGKMTMAEADKVRKIIGKKKDAREFDEFKDKFVKGASAFITPNTALDLWHSFEAHAGYSFNKSHAVAYSTVSYWTAWLKYYYPLEFMFALLKNENNKDTRTEYLIEAKRMGISIQLPHINESDIDFKIEGKGIRFGLSAIKWISNTIAEKYIAARPFKSYKEVENFTFTKGSGTNSRALQSMNCIGALTFEDNPKDQNKINENLYEYLNLPEFNITVPSHYHAFINEICDFEEKGSFILMGMVKIIKRGKGWSRVEILDKTGSVGVFDDENTVIETGRTYIIVANDNRIVSAIPVDEIKNSSNALVKFLNYRQLPYKDDEMFVIAFKPRLTKKGKRMASLTIADTSRDLQSVTIFPTSFAKAYMHIKEGNAYKFVLGKTKTGTVIMEDVNVN
;
A
#
# COMPACT_ATOMS: atom_id res chain seq x y z
N MET A 1 0.73 -11.56 17.57
CA MET A 1 2.18 -11.76 17.79
C MET A 1 2.35 -12.72 18.96
N ASN A 2 3.12 -13.80 18.79
CA ASN A 2 3.35 -14.84 19.81
C ASN A 2 4.01 -14.22 21.06
N THR A 3 3.73 -14.75 22.26
CA THR A 3 4.26 -14.30 23.55
C THR A 3 5.79 -14.17 23.54
N ILE A 4 6.50 -15.08 22.85
CA ILE A 4 7.97 -15.05 22.73
C ILE A 4 8.48 -13.88 21.92
N GLY A 5 7.84 -13.55 20.81
CA GLY A 5 8.22 -12.37 20.04
C GLY A 5 8.05 -11.09 20.86
N LYS A 6 7.02 -11.01 21.70
CA LYS A 6 6.82 -9.89 22.63
C LYS A 6 7.92 -9.83 23.68
N ASN A 7 8.28 -10.96 24.28
CA ASN A 7 9.35 -11.06 25.28
C ASN A 7 10.71 -10.70 24.67
N TYR A 8 11.02 -11.21 23.47
CA TYR A 8 12.24 -10.85 22.75
C TYR A 8 12.37 -9.33 22.54
N ILE A 9 11.31 -8.70 22.01
CA ILE A 9 11.28 -7.25 21.77
C ILE A 9 11.42 -6.48 23.10
N ALA A 10 10.69 -6.87 24.13
CA ALA A 10 10.73 -6.20 25.43
C ALA A 10 12.13 -6.29 26.07
N ARG A 11 12.77 -7.47 26.04
CA ARG A 11 14.11 -7.70 26.55
C ARG A 11 15.18 -6.98 25.74
N LYS A 12 15.09 -7.02 24.40
CA LYS A 12 15.98 -6.28 23.50
C LYS A 12 16.01 -4.77 23.80
N HIS A 13 14.86 -4.20 24.13
CA HIS A 13 14.73 -2.76 24.43
C HIS A 13 14.84 -2.42 25.93
N GLY A 14 15.27 -3.36 26.77
CA GLY A 14 15.44 -3.15 28.21
C GLY A 14 14.14 -2.93 28.99
N ARG A 15 12.98 -3.26 28.40
CA ARG A 15 11.66 -3.14 29.04
C ARG A 15 11.31 -4.33 29.93
N GLN A 16 12.08 -5.40 29.84
CA GLN A 16 11.98 -6.61 30.63
C GLN A 16 13.38 -7.14 30.90
N ASN A 17 13.63 -7.63 32.12
CA ASN A 17 14.90 -8.26 32.47
C ASN A 17 15.12 -9.53 31.65
N ILE A 18 16.39 -9.77 31.28
CA ILE A 18 16.79 -11.03 30.65
C ILE A 18 16.91 -12.08 31.73
N ASP A 19 16.13 -13.13 31.60
CA ASP A 19 16.13 -14.26 32.51
C ASP A 19 16.49 -15.53 31.75
N TYR A 20 17.42 -16.31 32.33
CA TYR A 20 17.85 -17.60 31.79
C TYR A 20 17.38 -18.70 32.71
N LEU A 21 16.58 -19.62 32.18
CA LEU A 21 16.06 -20.77 32.94
C LEU A 21 17.15 -21.56 33.66
N HIS A 22 18.34 -21.64 33.07
CA HIS A 22 19.54 -22.25 33.66
C HIS A 22 20.81 -21.70 32.99
N GLN A 23 21.93 -21.62 33.70
CA GLN A 23 23.19 -21.09 33.17
C GLN A 23 23.71 -21.85 31.94
N VAL A 24 23.41 -23.12 31.80
CA VAL A 24 23.71 -23.92 30.59
C VAL A 24 23.04 -23.35 29.32
N LEU A 25 21.89 -22.70 29.46
CA LEU A 25 21.15 -22.13 28.34
C LEU A 25 21.64 -20.72 27.95
N LYS A 26 22.44 -20.05 28.80
CA LYS A 26 22.93 -18.73 28.52
C LYS A 26 23.71 -18.65 27.20
N PRO A 27 24.75 -19.49 26.96
CA PRO A 27 25.48 -19.43 25.68
C PRO A 27 24.60 -19.69 24.45
N ILE A 28 23.50 -20.46 24.60
CA ILE A 28 22.59 -20.81 23.51
C ILE A 28 21.65 -19.69 23.20
N THR A 29 21.19 -18.94 24.21
CA THR A 29 20.10 -17.96 24.10
C THR A 29 20.50 -16.52 24.34
N GLU A 30 21.78 -16.23 24.62
CA GLU A 30 22.26 -14.88 24.92
C GLU A 30 22.03 -13.92 23.78
N GLU A 31 22.30 -14.33 22.54
CA GLU A 31 22.06 -13.53 21.33
C GLU A 31 20.56 -13.23 21.06
N THR A 32 19.68 -14.02 21.67
CA THR A 32 18.22 -13.89 21.59
C THR A 32 17.59 -13.45 22.90
N TYR A 33 18.38 -12.83 23.79
CA TYR A 33 17.93 -12.26 25.07
C TYR A 33 17.19 -13.29 25.96
N GLY A 34 17.72 -14.52 26.03
CA GLY A 34 17.13 -15.61 26.81
C GLY A 34 15.89 -16.27 26.18
N CYS A 35 15.56 -15.96 24.93
CA CYS A 35 14.45 -16.57 24.20
C CYS A 35 14.95 -17.67 23.26
N ILE A 36 14.24 -18.78 23.19
CA ILE A 36 14.48 -19.82 22.17
C ILE A 36 13.66 -19.45 20.93
N LEU A 37 14.31 -18.97 19.88
CA LEU A 37 13.69 -18.53 18.61
C LEU A 37 14.00 -19.48 17.45
N TYR A 38 15.19 -20.07 17.44
CA TYR A 38 15.69 -20.83 16.32
C TYR A 38 15.65 -22.34 16.56
N GLN A 39 15.47 -23.11 15.49
CA GLN A 39 15.52 -24.57 15.52
C GLN A 39 16.85 -25.07 16.06
N GLU A 40 17.93 -24.41 15.71
CA GLU A 40 19.28 -24.73 16.19
C GLU A 40 19.41 -24.57 17.72
N GLN A 41 18.73 -23.58 18.31
CA GLN A 41 18.71 -23.41 19.77
C GLN A 41 17.93 -24.54 20.46
N VAL A 42 16.82 -25.01 19.85
CA VAL A 42 16.12 -26.23 20.36
C VAL A 42 17.05 -27.42 20.33
N MET A 43 17.75 -27.67 19.23
CA MET A 43 18.69 -28.77 19.10
C MET A 43 19.83 -28.68 20.12
N GLN A 44 20.45 -27.51 20.26
CA GLN A 44 21.51 -27.29 21.25
C GLN A 44 21.00 -27.49 22.70
N THR A 45 19.77 -27.03 22.97
CA THR A 45 19.15 -27.27 24.30
C THR A 45 18.93 -28.75 24.55
N CYS A 46 18.49 -29.53 23.55
CA CYS A 46 18.38 -30.97 23.66
C CYS A 46 19.73 -31.65 23.95
N VAL A 47 20.80 -31.16 23.32
CA VAL A 47 22.15 -31.73 23.56
C VAL A 47 22.71 -31.31 24.91
N GLU A 48 22.75 -30.03 25.23
CA GLU A 48 23.46 -29.49 26.39
C GLU A 48 22.69 -29.79 27.71
N LEU A 49 21.38 -29.56 27.70
CA LEU A 49 20.54 -29.75 28.87
C LEU A 49 19.97 -31.18 28.94
N GLY A 50 19.40 -31.67 27.83
CA GLY A 50 18.78 -32.99 27.73
C GLY A 50 19.77 -34.15 27.58
N LYS A 51 21.07 -33.88 27.45
CA LYS A 51 22.13 -34.88 27.24
C LYS A 51 21.85 -35.86 26.09
N MET A 52 21.18 -35.35 25.07
CA MET A 52 20.90 -36.09 23.85
C MET A 52 22.07 -35.98 22.87
N THR A 53 22.19 -36.96 21.97
CA THR A 53 23.11 -36.82 20.83
C THR A 53 22.58 -35.80 19.82
N MET A 54 23.45 -35.23 19.01
CA MET A 54 23.04 -34.32 17.94
C MET A 54 22.10 -34.96 16.92
N ALA A 55 22.28 -36.27 16.65
CA ALA A 55 21.39 -37.04 15.78
C ALA A 55 19.97 -37.15 16.32
N GLU A 56 19.83 -37.34 17.65
CA GLU A 56 18.54 -37.38 18.34
C GLU A 56 17.91 -35.97 18.37
N ALA A 57 18.69 -34.95 18.67
CA ALA A 57 18.23 -33.57 18.64
C ALA A 57 17.71 -33.17 17.23
N ASP A 58 18.35 -33.62 16.15
CA ASP A 58 17.87 -33.39 14.76
C ASP A 58 16.56 -34.17 14.49
N LYS A 59 16.40 -35.38 15.05
CA LYS A 59 15.12 -36.07 14.95
C LYS A 59 14.02 -35.32 15.69
N VAL A 60 14.28 -34.85 16.92
CA VAL A 60 13.35 -33.99 17.68
C VAL A 60 12.94 -32.78 16.83
N ARG A 61 13.89 -32.05 16.25
CA ARG A 61 13.61 -30.93 15.36
C ARG A 61 12.70 -31.30 14.18
N LYS A 62 12.96 -32.46 13.55
CA LYS A 62 12.15 -32.96 12.41
C LYS A 62 10.73 -33.33 12.81
N ILE A 63 10.55 -33.99 13.96
CA ILE A 63 9.24 -34.42 14.49
C ILE A 63 8.42 -33.15 14.84
N ILE A 64 9.03 -32.24 15.57
CA ILE A 64 8.48 -30.94 15.92
C ILE A 64 7.96 -30.21 14.66
N GLY A 65 8.77 -30.13 13.57
CA GLY A 65 8.40 -29.43 12.35
C GLY A 65 7.27 -30.10 11.53
N LYS A 66 7.05 -31.42 11.69
CA LYS A 66 6.12 -32.17 10.84
C LYS A 66 4.79 -32.54 11.50
N LYS A 67 4.62 -32.32 12.81
CA LYS A 67 3.45 -32.76 13.59
C LYS A 67 3.09 -34.24 13.38
N LYS A 68 4.10 -35.09 13.12
CA LYS A 68 3.95 -36.50 12.84
C LYS A 68 4.53 -37.34 14.01
N ASP A 69 3.82 -38.39 14.37
CA ASP A 69 4.16 -39.44 15.36
C ASP A 69 4.30 -38.98 16.82
N ALA A 70 3.15 -38.90 17.50
CA ALA A 70 3.09 -38.58 18.93
C ALA A 70 3.89 -39.58 19.82
N ARG A 71 4.03 -40.83 19.40
CA ARG A 71 4.75 -41.87 20.20
C ARG A 71 6.27 -41.64 20.19
N GLU A 72 6.85 -41.44 19.02
CA GLU A 72 8.29 -41.15 18.89
C GLU A 72 8.67 -39.87 19.63
N PHE A 73 7.78 -38.89 19.62
CA PHE A 73 7.95 -37.64 20.33
C PHE A 73 7.95 -37.81 21.87
N ASP A 74 7.10 -38.69 22.40
CA ASP A 74 7.04 -38.99 23.82
C ASP A 74 8.31 -39.72 24.32
N GLU A 75 8.91 -40.59 23.52
CA GLU A 75 10.18 -41.24 23.87
C GLU A 75 11.32 -40.23 24.02
N PHE A 76 11.40 -39.24 23.10
CA PHE A 76 12.39 -38.17 23.19
C PHE A 76 12.11 -37.21 24.35
N LYS A 77 10.84 -36.98 24.73
CA LYS A 77 10.45 -36.19 25.89
C LYS A 77 11.01 -36.82 27.18
N ASP A 78 10.77 -38.12 27.37
CA ASP A 78 11.22 -38.82 28.57
C ASP A 78 12.75 -38.82 28.68
N LYS A 79 13.44 -39.00 27.55
CA LYS A 79 14.90 -38.90 27.48
C LYS A 79 15.40 -37.49 27.82
N PHE A 80 14.76 -36.44 27.27
CA PHE A 80 15.09 -35.05 27.56
C PHE A 80 14.91 -34.72 29.02
N VAL A 81 13.75 -35.06 29.61
CA VAL A 81 13.44 -34.80 31.03
C VAL A 81 14.44 -35.51 31.93
N LYS A 82 14.78 -36.77 31.65
CA LYS A 82 15.79 -37.54 32.40
C LYS A 82 17.16 -36.87 32.34
N GLY A 83 17.63 -36.46 31.18
CA GLY A 83 18.91 -35.76 31.00
C GLY A 83 18.95 -34.42 31.69
N ALA A 84 17.88 -33.62 31.54
CA ALA A 84 17.75 -32.30 32.12
C ALA A 84 17.61 -32.29 33.66
N SER A 85 17.17 -33.39 34.26
CA SER A 85 17.00 -33.52 35.71
C SER A 85 18.30 -33.37 36.51
N ALA A 86 19.47 -33.46 35.86
CA ALA A 86 20.75 -33.15 36.45
C ALA A 86 20.99 -31.63 36.67
N PHE A 87 20.19 -30.75 36.04
CA PHE A 87 20.37 -29.29 36.00
C PHE A 87 19.16 -28.54 36.53
N ILE A 88 17.96 -29.02 36.22
CA ILE A 88 16.67 -28.38 36.55
C ILE A 88 15.68 -29.41 37.08
N THR A 89 14.60 -28.95 37.72
CA THR A 89 13.57 -29.88 38.21
C THR A 89 12.85 -30.56 37.04
N PRO A 90 12.36 -31.83 37.25
CA PRO A 90 11.61 -32.53 36.22
C PRO A 90 10.41 -31.75 35.67
N ASN A 91 9.70 -31.00 36.52
CA ASN A 91 8.57 -30.14 36.07
C ASN A 91 9.05 -29.02 35.17
N THR A 92 10.14 -28.33 35.52
CA THR A 92 10.73 -27.28 34.69
C THR A 92 11.21 -27.85 33.35
N ALA A 93 11.78 -29.07 33.33
CA ALA A 93 12.18 -29.72 32.10
C ALA A 93 10.98 -30.07 31.22
N LEU A 94 9.89 -30.49 31.82
CA LEU A 94 8.63 -30.80 31.13
C LEU A 94 8.01 -29.52 30.52
N ASP A 95 7.95 -28.44 31.29
CA ASP A 95 7.46 -27.14 30.80
C ASP A 95 8.30 -26.62 29.62
N LEU A 96 9.64 -26.77 29.69
CA LEU A 96 10.54 -26.42 28.61
C LEU A 96 10.27 -27.29 27.36
N TRP A 97 10.05 -28.59 27.52
CA TRP A 97 9.68 -29.48 26.42
C TRP A 97 8.37 -29.10 25.79
N HIS A 98 7.33 -28.79 26.58
CA HIS A 98 6.05 -28.29 26.06
C HIS A 98 6.20 -26.95 25.35
N SER A 99 7.16 -26.14 25.78
CA SER A 99 7.48 -24.92 25.02
C SER A 99 8.03 -25.22 23.62
N PHE A 100 8.81 -26.30 23.45
CA PHE A 100 9.26 -26.74 22.12
C PHE A 100 8.08 -27.22 21.26
N GLU A 101 7.12 -27.94 21.82
CA GLU A 101 5.89 -28.32 21.11
C GLU A 101 5.08 -27.14 20.65
N ALA A 102 4.89 -26.13 21.51
CA ALA A 102 4.19 -24.90 21.17
C ALA A 102 4.94 -24.10 20.10
N HIS A 103 6.28 -24.23 20.02
CA HIS A 103 7.15 -23.58 19.04
C HIS A 103 7.24 -24.35 17.72
N ALA A 104 6.84 -25.60 17.71
CA ALA A 104 6.98 -26.55 16.62
C ALA A 104 6.52 -26.05 15.25
N GLY A 105 5.56 -25.13 15.22
CA GLY A 105 5.11 -24.49 13.97
C GLY A 105 5.78 -23.13 13.67
N TYR A 106 6.62 -22.61 14.56
CA TYR A 106 7.11 -21.23 14.51
C TYR A 106 8.62 -21.07 14.72
N SER A 107 9.35 -22.13 15.10
CA SER A 107 10.81 -22.04 15.20
C SER A 107 11.42 -21.91 13.79
N PHE A 108 12.25 -20.89 13.63
CA PHE A 108 12.81 -20.50 12.34
C PHE A 108 14.24 -21.05 12.21
N ASN A 109 14.66 -21.36 10.97
CA ASN A 109 16.05 -21.75 10.71
C ASN A 109 16.96 -20.52 10.81
N LYS A 110 17.99 -20.58 11.68
CA LYS A 110 18.91 -19.46 11.91
C LYS A 110 19.70 -19.10 10.67
N SER A 111 20.20 -20.09 9.93
CA SER A 111 20.98 -19.86 8.70
C SER A 111 20.17 -19.11 7.66
N HIS A 112 18.88 -19.47 7.51
CA HIS A 112 17.96 -18.76 6.64
C HIS A 112 17.72 -17.33 7.12
N ALA A 113 17.48 -17.12 8.42
CA ALA A 113 17.30 -15.79 9.00
C ALA A 113 18.53 -14.89 8.76
N VAL A 114 19.73 -15.39 8.99
CA VAL A 114 20.99 -14.67 8.77
C VAL A 114 21.16 -14.31 7.29
N ALA A 115 20.96 -15.29 6.39
CA ALA A 115 21.10 -15.05 4.95
C ALA A 115 20.15 -13.95 4.45
N TYR A 116 18.85 -14.05 4.80
CA TYR A 116 17.87 -13.04 4.38
C TYR A 116 18.08 -11.69 5.06
N SER A 117 18.48 -11.65 6.33
CA SER A 117 18.80 -10.40 7.02
C SER A 117 20.01 -9.71 6.38
N THR A 118 21.02 -10.48 5.93
CA THR A 118 22.18 -9.95 5.21
C THR A 118 21.75 -9.34 3.87
N VAL A 119 20.94 -10.05 3.09
CA VAL A 119 20.40 -9.51 1.83
C VAL A 119 19.56 -8.26 2.08
N SER A 120 18.68 -8.28 3.09
CA SER A 120 17.86 -7.13 3.47
C SER A 120 18.73 -5.92 3.86
N TYR A 121 19.80 -6.14 4.60
CA TYR A 121 20.77 -5.10 4.93
C TYR A 121 21.44 -4.54 3.68
N TRP A 122 21.90 -5.39 2.77
CA TRP A 122 22.54 -4.96 1.53
C TRP A 122 21.59 -4.15 0.65
N THR A 123 20.35 -4.58 0.52
CA THR A 123 19.36 -3.82 -0.26
C THR A 123 19.07 -2.46 0.36
N ALA A 124 18.93 -2.36 1.68
CA ALA A 124 18.76 -1.10 2.40
C ALA A 124 20.00 -0.18 2.23
N TRP A 125 21.19 -0.75 2.35
CA TRP A 125 22.47 -0.04 2.17
C TRP A 125 22.61 0.49 0.73
N LEU A 126 22.35 -0.33 -0.28
CA LEU A 126 22.37 0.08 -1.68
C LEU A 126 21.35 1.16 -1.97
N LYS A 127 20.13 1.02 -1.46
CA LYS A 127 19.08 2.04 -1.61
C LYS A 127 19.48 3.39 -1.02
N TYR A 128 20.20 3.39 0.11
CA TYR A 128 20.64 4.61 0.78
C TYR A 128 21.81 5.30 0.08
N TYR A 129 22.86 4.54 -0.27
CA TYR A 129 24.10 5.09 -0.83
C TYR A 129 24.10 5.21 -2.35
N TYR A 130 23.33 4.39 -3.06
CA TYR A 130 23.25 4.31 -4.52
C TYR A 130 21.78 4.31 -4.99
N PRO A 131 20.99 5.32 -4.61
CA PRO A 131 19.54 5.31 -4.86
C PRO A 131 19.18 5.23 -6.35
N LEU A 132 19.92 5.91 -7.21
CA LEU A 132 19.67 5.94 -8.66
C LEU A 132 19.89 4.55 -9.28
N GLU A 133 21.04 3.94 -9.01
CA GLU A 133 21.41 2.62 -9.54
C GLU A 133 20.52 1.53 -8.96
N PHE A 134 20.16 1.64 -7.70
CA PHE A 134 19.25 0.71 -7.02
C PHE A 134 17.85 0.74 -7.65
N MET A 135 17.26 1.92 -7.84
CA MET A 135 15.94 2.05 -8.46
C MET A 135 15.96 1.67 -9.93
N PHE A 136 17.04 2.00 -10.64
CA PHE A 136 17.24 1.54 -12.02
C PHE A 136 17.26 0.01 -12.11
N ALA A 137 18.02 -0.66 -11.23
CA ALA A 137 18.08 -2.12 -11.21
C ALA A 137 16.74 -2.77 -10.93
N LEU A 138 15.95 -2.21 -9.99
CA LEU A 138 14.60 -2.67 -9.71
C LEU A 138 13.68 -2.50 -10.92
N LEU A 139 13.62 -1.32 -11.52
CA LEU A 139 12.77 -1.02 -12.67
C LEU A 139 13.11 -1.87 -13.90
N LYS A 140 14.39 -2.09 -14.14
CA LYS A 140 14.87 -2.88 -15.29
C LYS A 140 14.50 -4.36 -15.18
N ASN A 141 14.53 -4.91 -13.96
CA ASN A 141 14.33 -6.35 -13.76
C ASN A 141 12.88 -6.71 -13.36
N GLU A 142 12.00 -5.72 -13.15
CA GLU A 142 10.62 -5.98 -12.74
C GLU A 142 9.71 -6.19 -13.95
N ASN A 143 9.06 -7.36 -13.99
CA ASN A 143 8.11 -7.72 -15.04
C ASN A 143 6.65 -7.47 -14.64
N ASN A 144 6.36 -7.45 -13.34
CA ASN A 144 5.02 -7.15 -12.84
C ASN A 144 4.76 -5.64 -12.95
N LYS A 145 3.72 -5.27 -13.67
CA LYS A 145 3.38 -3.86 -13.93
C LYS A 145 2.99 -3.11 -12.66
N ASP A 146 2.30 -3.76 -11.73
CA ASP A 146 1.83 -3.14 -10.49
C ASP A 146 3.02 -2.85 -9.57
N THR A 147 3.93 -3.81 -9.38
CA THR A 147 5.17 -3.62 -8.63
C THR A 147 6.08 -2.56 -9.28
N ARG A 148 6.13 -2.53 -10.62
CA ARG A 148 6.86 -1.48 -11.34
C ARG A 148 6.29 -0.10 -11.06
N THR A 149 4.96 0.04 -10.99
CA THR A 149 4.30 1.29 -10.60
C THR A 149 4.73 1.75 -9.21
N GLU A 150 4.77 0.84 -8.24
CA GLU A 150 5.26 1.13 -6.87
C GLU A 150 6.72 1.61 -6.89
N TYR A 151 7.58 0.98 -7.69
CA TYR A 151 8.98 1.42 -7.84
C TYR A 151 9.11 2.79 -8.51
N LEU A 152 8.24 3.12 -9.48
CA LEU A 152 8.22 4.44 -10.10
C LEU A 152 7.79 5.54 -9.12
N ILE A 153 6.79 5.24 -8.27
CA ILE A 153 6.37 6.13 -7.18
C ILE A 153 7.54 6.35 -6.22
N GLU A 154 8.18 5.28 -5.78
CA GLU A 154 9.28 5.37 -4.84
C GLU A 154 10.49 6.12 -5.42
N ALA A 155 10.82 5.91 -6.69
CA ALA A 155 11.88 6.65 -7.37
C ALA A 155 11.57 8.17 -7.38
N LYS A 156 10.34 8.57 -7.69
CA LYS A 156 9.90 9.97 -7.64
C LYS A 156 10.00 10.54 -6.22
N ARG A 157 9.59 9.77 -5.17
CA ARG A 157 9.74 10.18 -3.76
C ARG A 157 11.20 10.42 -3.36
N MET A 158 12.12 9.64 -3.91
CA MET A 158 13.56 9.79 -3.67
C MET A 158 14.17 10.93 -4.48
N GLY A 159 13.38 11.70 -5.24
CA GLY A 159 13.84 12.80 -6.07
C GLY A 159 14.54 12.37 -7.37
N ILE A 160 14.38 11.11 -7.78
CA ILE A 160 14.94 10.59 -9.03
C ILE A 160 14.01 11.02 -10.17
N SER A 161 14.57 11.73 -11.15
CA SER A 161 13.83 12.15 -12.35
C SER A 161 13.49 10.94 -13.21
N ILE A 162 12.21 10.79 -13.54
CA ILE A 162 11.74 9.76 -14.47
C ILE A 162 11.47 10.43 -15.81
N GLN A 163 12.26 10.08 -16.81
CA GLN A 163 12.18 10.65 -18.15
C GLN A 163 11.31 9.77 -19.05
N LEU A 164 10.40 10.39 -19.78
CA LEU A 164 9.54 9.68 -20.73
C LEU A 164 10.36 9.05 -21.85
N PRO A 165 9.85 7.98 -22.48
CA PRO A 165 10.52 7.40 -23.62
C PRO A 165 10.56 8.37 -24.80
N HIS A 166 11.63 8.33 -25.57
CA HIS A 166 11.79 9.11 -26.80
C HIS A 166 12.39 8.23 -27.89
N ILE A 167 11.84 8.32 -29.12
CA ILE A 167 12.19 7.41 -30.22
C ILE A 167 13.69 7.42 -30.54
N ASN A 168 14.36 8.56 -30.47
CA ASN A 168 15.78 8.68 -30.78
C ASN A 168 16.71 8.46 -29.58
N GLU A 169 16.21 8.52 -28.33
CA GLU A 169 17.05 8.56 -27.13
C GLU A 169 16.94 7.32 -26.26
N SER A 170 15.75 6.70 -26.19
CA SER A 170 15.53 5.53 -25.33
C SER A 170 16.23 4.28 -25.87
N ASP A 171 16.73 3.45 -24.96
CA ASP A 171 17.14 2.09 -25.27
C ASP A 171 15.96 1.12 -25.31
N ILE A 172 16.21 -0.18 -25.46
CA ILE A 172 15.16 -1.19 -25.36
C ILE A 172 14.57 -1.16 -23.97
N ASP A 173 15.42 -1.27 -22.94
CA ASP A 173 15.05 -1.24 -21.52
C ASP A 173 15.31 0.15 -20.90
N PHE A 174 14.94 0.30 -19.65
CA PHE A 174 15.31 1.47 -18.86
C PHE A 174 16.82 1.72 -18.91
N LYS A 175 17.21 2.99 -18.86
CA LYS A 175 18.61 3.40 -18.73
C LYS A 175 18.79 4.56 -17.77
N ILE A 176 19.96 4.66 -17.17
CA ILE A 176 20.35 5.84 -16.42
C ILE A 176 20.75 6.94 -17.42
N GLU A 177 20.18 8.12 -17.24
CA GLU A 177 20.50 9.30 -18.04
C GLU A 177 20.64 10.53 -17.15
N GLY A 178 21.87 11.02 -17.01
CA GLY A 178 22.19 12.08 -16.06
C GLY A 178 21.88 11.67 -14.62
N LYS A 179 21.02 12.41 -13.93
CA LYS A 179 20.55 12.10 -12.55
C LYS A 179 19.17 11.45 -12.52
N GLY A 180 18.75 10.84 -13.62
CA GLY A 180 17.45 10.23 -13.75
C GLY A 180 17.47 8.89 -14.46
N ILE A 181 16.28 8.35 -14.64
CA ILE A 181 16.04 7.08 -15.32
C ILE A 181 15.10 7.36 -16.50
N ARG A 182 15.56 7.02 -17.70
CA ARG A 182 14.73 7.09 -18.91
C ARG A 182 14.02 5.76 -19.15
N PHE A 183 12.73 5.83 -19.47
CA PHE A 183 11.99 4.66 -19.94
C PHE A 183 12.58 4.08 -21.22
N GLY A 184 12.68 2.76 -21.27
CA GLY A 184 12.93 2.02 -22.47
C GLY A 184 11.72 1.98 -23.41
N LEU A 185 11.94 1.73 -24.70
CA LEU A 185 10.85 1.59 -25.66
C LEU A 185 9.99 0.37 -25.39
N SER A 186 10.56 -0.73 -24.89
CA SER A 186 9.83 -1.97 -24.58
C SER A 186 8.88 -1.84 -23.38
N ALA A 187 9.04 -0.80 -22.55
CA ALA A 187 8.11 -0.52 -21.45
C ALA A 187 6.77 0.05 -21.94
N ILE A 188 6.73 0.54 -23.18
CA ILE A 188 5.52 1.11 -23.79
C ILE A 188 4.56 -0.04 -24.18
N LYS A 189 3.29 0.10 -23.84
CA LYS A 189 2.23 -0.86 -24.22
C LYS A 189 2.27 -1.11 -25.72
N TRP A 190 2.18 -2.37 -26.14
CA TRP A 190 2.24 -2.84 -27.53
C TRP A 190 3.62 -2.75 -28.21
N ILE A 191 4.70 -2.45 -27.50
CA ILE A 191 6.05 -2.48 -28.03
C ILE A 191 6.81 -3.63 -27.37
N SER A 192 7.10 -4.67 -28.15
CA SER A 192 7.99 -5.76 -27.75
C SER A 192 9.46 -5.36 -27.93
N ASN A 193 10.38 -6.11 -27.32
CA ASN A 193 11.82 -5.92 -27.53
C ASN A 193 12.18 -5.93 -29.03
N THR A 194 11.63 -6.88 -29.80
CA THR A 194 11.85 -6.97 -31.25
C THR A 194 11.39 -5.72 -32.00
N ILE A 195 10.25 -5.13 -31.62
CA ILE A 195 9.76 -3.88 -32.24
C ILE A 195 10.67 -2.71 -31.85
N ALA A 196 11.07 -2.63 -30.57
CA ALA A 196 11.98 -1.61 -30.08
C ALA A 196 13.32 -1.65 -30.82
N GLU A 197 13.92 -2.85 -30.97
CA GLU A 197 15.17 -3.06 -31.72
C GLU A 197 15.12 -2.52 -33.15
N LYS A 198 13.99 -2.73 -33.83
CA LYS A 198 13.80 -2.27 -35.20
C LYS A 198 13.75 -0.73 -35.30
N TYR A 199 13.06 -0.08 -34.40
CA TYR A 199 13.07 1.39 -34.35
C TYR A 199 14.47 1.92 -34.00
N ILE A 200 15.17 1.29 -33.06
CA ILE A 200 16.52 1.67 -32.66
C ILE A 200 17.51 1.52 -33.82
N ALA A 201 17.43 0.43 -34.59
CA ALA A 201 18.28 0.19 -35.74
C ALA A 201 18.05 1.18 -36.90
N ALA A 202 16.85 1.76 -36.98
CA ALA A 202 16.47 2.70 -38.03
C ALA A 202 16.77 4.17 -37.69
N ARG A 203 17.32 4.48 -36.53
CA ARG A 203 17.64 5.83 -36.07
C ARG A 203 18.78 6.47 -36.90
N PRO A 204 18.88 7.82 -36.93
CA PRO A 204 17.98 8.80 -36.29
C PRO A 204 16.77 9.13 -37.15
N PHE A 205 15.61 9.40 -36.51
CA PHE A 205 14.44 9.97 -37.15
C PHE A 205 14.42 11.47 -36.96
N LYS A 206 14.10 12.24 -38.01
CA LYS A 206 14.11 13.71 -38.01
C LYS A 206 12.70 14.30 -37.90
N SER A 207 11.66 13.49 -38.17
CA SER A 207 10.27 13.93 -38.17
C SER A 207 9.33 12.77 -37.82
N TYR A 208 8.10 13.12 -37.39
CA TYR A 208 7.03 12.13 -37.21
C TYR A 208 6.75 11.35 -38.49
N LYS A 209 6.75 12.06 -39.63
CA LYS A 209 6.47 11.46 -40.93
C LYS A 209 7.50 10.39 -41.31
N GLU A 210 8.76 10.57 -40.94
CA GLU A 210 9.79 9.51 -41.13
C GLU A 210 9.49 8.27 -40.33
N VAL A 211 9.08 8.41 -39.05
CA VAL A 211 8.70 7.28 -38.19
C VAL A 211 7.45 6.58 -38.74
N GLU A 212 6.47 7.34 -39.19
CA GLU A 212 5.24 6.83 -39.81
C GLU A 212 5.55 6.03 -41.08
N ASN A 213 6.32 6.60 -42.00
CA ASN A 213 6.76 5.93 -43.24
C ASN A 213 7.52 4.63 -42.93
N PHE A 214 8.48 4.68 -42.00
CA PHE A 214 9.17 3.48 -41.56
C PHE A 214 8.21 2.43 -41.02
N THR A 215 7.25 2.82 -40.16
CA THR A 215 6.26 1.93 -39.56
C THR A 215 5.45 1.17 -40.61
N PHE A 216 5.02 1.84 -41.67
CA PHE A 216 4.20 1.25 -42.73
C PHE A 216 4.99 0.67 -43.90
N THR A 217 6.32 0.75 -43.87
CA THR A 217 7.17 0.09 -44.88
C THR A 217 7.04 -1.42 -44.76
N LYS A 218 6.82 -2.10 -45.91
CA LYS A 218 6.73 -3.55 -45.96
C LYS A 218 8.03 -4.19 -45.46
N GLY A 219 7.90 -5.05 -44.46
CA GLY A 219 9.07 -5.75 -43.86
C GLY A 219 9.71 -5.01 -42.68
N SER A 220 9.26 -3.82 -42.31
CA SER A 220 9.74 -3.13 -41.09
C SER A 220 9.52 -3.98 -39.83
N GLY A 221 8.43 -4.79 -39.81
CA GLY A 221 8.05 -5.63 -38.69
C GLY A 221 7.57 -4.81 -37.48
N THR A 222 7.16 -3.56 -37.70
CA THR A 222 6.48 -2.66 -36.78
C THR A 222 5.01 -2.59 -37.11
N ASN A 223 4.19 -1.89 -36.33
CA ASN A 223 2.75 -1.84 -36.56
C ASN A 223 2.14 -0.52 -36.07
N SER A 224 0.91 -0.24 -36.55
CA SER A 224 0.17 0.97 -36.21
C SER A 224 -0.10 1.15 -34.72
N ARG A 225 -0.28 0.07 -33.96
CA ARG A 225 -0.48 0.15 -32.49
C ARG A 225 0.76 0.67 -31.78
N ALA A 226 1.96 0.21 -32.18
CA ALA A 226 3.23 0.70 -31.65
C ALA A 226 3.40 2.20 -31.93
N LEU A 227 3.14 2.63 -33.18
CA LEU A 227 3.19 4.03 -33.56
C LEU A 227 2.22 4.87 -32.74
N GLN A 228 0.98 4.43 -32.61
CA GLN A 228 -0.05 5.11 -31.83
C GLN A 228 0.35 5.22 -30.36
N SER A 229 0.83 4.12 -29.74
CA SER A 229 1.25 4.11 -28.35
C SER A 229 2.37 5.13 -28.06
N MET A 230 3.42 5.14 -28.91
CA MET A 230 4.50 6.11 -28.81
C MET A 230 3.99 7.54 -28.98
N ASN A 231 3.06 7.76 -29.91
CA ASN A 231 2.47 9.04 -30.19
C ASN A 231 1.66 9.60 -29.01
N CYS A 232 0.87 8.74 -28.36
CA CYS A 232 0.02 9.13 -27.22
C CYS A 232 0.80 9.60 -25.99
N ILE A 233 2.03 9.09 -25.79
CA ILE A 233 2.86 9.41 -24.61
C ILE A 233 3.98 10.40 -24.90
N GLY A 234 4.00 11.04 -26.06
CA GLY A 234 4.99 12.04 -26.43
C GLY A 234 6.36 11.48 -26.87
N ALA A 235 6.49 10.16 -27.06
CA ALA A 235 7.76 9.56 -27.53
C ALA A 235 8.12 9.96 -28.97
N LEU A 236 7.17 10.52 -29.72
CA LEU A 236 7.30 11.03 -31.08
C LEU A 236 7.07 12.54 -31.14
N THR A 237 7.71 13.28 -30.25
CA THR A 237 7.65 14.74 -30.25
C THR A 237 8.67 15.32 -31.23
N PHE A 238 8.18 15.93 -32.31
CA PHE A 238 8.94 16.58 -33.37
C PHE A 238 8.29 17.92 -33.74
N GLU A 239 8.95 18.78 -34.51
CA GLU A 239 8.38 20.03 -34.98
C GLU A 239 7.10 19.84 -35.80
N ASP A 240 7.05 18.78 -36.63
CA ASP A 240 5.87 18.41 -37.43
C ASP A 240 4.79 17.67 -36.62
N ASN A 241 5.04 17.40 -35.32
CA ASN A 241 4.12 16.71 -34.43
C ASN A 241 4.22 17.25 -33.00
N PRO A 242 3.90 18.53 -32.79
CA PRO A 242 3.91 19.10 -31.44
C PRO A 242 2.86 18.43 -30.54
N LYS A 243 3.19 18.24 -29.27
CA LYS A 243 2.34 17.54 -28.31
C LYS A 243 1.79 18.46 -27.24
N ASP A 244 0.51 18.27 -26.93
CA ASP A 244 -0.11 18.82 -25.75
C ASP A 244 0.29 17.99 -24.53
N GLN A 245 0.98 18.61 -23.57
CA GLN A 245 1.46 17.96 -22.37
C GLN A 245 0.32 17.37 -21.52
N ASN A 246 -0.85 18.01 -21.50
CA ASN A 246 -2.01 17.50 -20.76
C ASN A 246 -2.50 16.17 -21.35
N LYS A 247 -2.59 16.10 -22.69
CA LYS A 247 -2.96 14.86 -23.37
C LYS A 247 -1.94 13.74 -23.21
N ILE A 248 -0.64 14.08 -23.12
CA ILE A 248 0.39 13.10 -22.77
C ILE A 248 0.13 12.57 -21.37
N ASN A 249 -0.06 13.43 -20.39
CA ASN A 249 -0.25 13.06 -18.99
C ASN A 249 -1.47 12.13 -18.79
N GLU A 250 -2.57 12.37 -19.49
CA GLU A 250 -3.76 11.51 -19.48
C GLU A 250 -3.46 10.07 -19.93
N ASN A 251 -2.49 9.89 -20.80
CA ASN A 251 -2.15 8.58 -21.39
C ASN A 251 -1.01 7.85 -20.66
N LEU A 252 -0.25 8.50 -19.77
CA LEU A 252 0.95 7.91 -19.15
C LEU A 252 0.63 6.64 -18.38
N TYR A 253 -0.47 6.61 -17.65
CA TYR A 253 -0.84 5.41 -16.89
C TYR A 253 -1.28 4.25 -17.80
N GLU A 254 -2.07 4.52 -18.82
CA GLU A 254 -2.54 3.47 -19.73
C GLU A 254 -1.40 2.79 -20.51
N TYR A 255 -0.41 3.58 -20.97
CA TYR A 255 0.62 3.09 -21.86
C TYR A 255 1.96 2.77 -21.19
N LEU A 256 2.27 3.35 -20.02
CA LEU A 256 3.52 3.16 -19.29
C LEU A 256 3.34 2.65 -17.86
N ASN A 257 2.12 2.59 -17.34
CA ASN A 257 1.81 2.45 -15.92
C ASN A 257 2.54 3.50 -15.05
N LEU A 258 2.78 4.68 -15.61
CA LEU A 258 3.40 5.80 -14.90
C LEU A 258 2.31 6.69 -14.31
N PRO A 259 2.16 6.72 -12.98
CA PRO A 259 1.21 7.62 -12.35
C PRO A 259 1.69 9.06 -12.44
N GLU A 260 0.80 9.97 -12.83
CA GLU A 260 1.06 11.39 -12.86
C GLU A 260 0.50 12.05 -11.59
N PHE A 261 1.39 12.58 -10.75
CA PHE A 261 1.03 13.24 -9.51
C PHE A 261 1.14 14.78 -9.59
N ASN A 262 1.58 15.32 -10.71
CA ASN A 262 1.78 16.77 -10.89
C ASN A 262 0.48 17.48 -11.32
N ILE A 263 -0.68 16.96 -10.94
CA ILE A 263 -1.94 17.63 -11.23
C ILE A 263 -2.07 18.83 -10.33
N THR A 264 -2.10 20.00 -10.94
CA THR A 264 -2.17 21.27 -10.23
C THR A 264 -3.62 21.54 -9.80
N VAL A 265 -3.89 21.42 -8.53
CA VAL A 265 -5.10 21.97 -7.91
C VAL A 265 -4.82 23.37 -7.40
N PRO A 266 -5.84 24.24 -7.23
CA PRO A 266 -5.66 25.52 -6.58
C PRO A 266 -4.90 25.39 -5.25
N SER A 267 -3.89 26.23 -5.03
CA SER A 267 -2.97 26.08 -3.87
C SER A 267 -3.67 26.04 -2.51
N HIS A 268 -4.81 26.72 -2.39
CA HIS A 268 -5.61 26.70 -1.15
C HIS A 268 -6.28 25.36 -0.86
N TYR A 269 -6.38 24.43 -1.84
CA TYR A 269 -6.92 23.09 -1.62
C TYR A 269 -5.97 22.22 -0.77
N HIS A 270 -4.66 22.46 -0.87
CA HIS A 270 -3.68 21.71 -0.10
C HIS A 270 -3.85 21.81 1.42
N ALA A 271 -4.52 22.86 1.89
CA ALA A 271 -4.84 23.02 3.32
C ALA A 271 -5.90 22.00 3.82
N PHE A 272 -6.60 21.31 2.91
CA PHE A 272 -7.69 20.38 3.25
C PHE A 272 -7.37 18.94 2.86
N ILE A 273 -6.40 18.73 1.97
CA ILE A 273 -6.08 17.42 1.44
C ILE A 273 -5.05 16.77 2.35
N ASN A 274 -5.41 15.61 2.91
CA ASN A 274 -4.51 14.79 3.70
C ASN A 274 -3.57 14.00 2.77
N GLU A 275 -2.34 13.81 3.21
CA GLU A 275 -1.44 12.86 2.56
C GLU A 275 -1.87 11.42 2.87
N ILE A 276 -1.67 10.50 1.92
CA ILE A 276 -2.08 9.09 2.11
C ILE A 276 -1.34 8.45 3.29
N CYS A 277 -0.11 8.84 3.58
CA CYS A 277 0.63 8.34 4.74
C CYS A 277 -0.03 8.68 6.09
N ASP A 278 -0.88 9.72 6.15
CA ASP A 278 -1.60 10.15 7.35
C ASP A 278 -2.99 9.53 7.45
N PHE A 279 -3.38 8.71 6.47
CA PHE A 279 -4.69 8.06 6.45
C PHE A 279 -4.76 6.96 7.52
N GLU A 280 -5.83 7.02 8.32
CA GLU A 280 -6.20 5.98 9.27
C GLU A 280 -7.46 5.24 8.80
N GLU A 281 -7.59 3.94 9.13
CA GLU A 281 -8.77 3.14 8.77
C GLU A 281 -10.08 3.65 9.39
N LYS A 282 -9.97 4.50 10.41
CA LYS A 282 -11.10 5.15 11.08
C LYS A 282 -10.96 6.65 11.00
N GLY A 283 -12.07 7.32 10.69
CA GLY A 283 -12.10 8.77 10.58
C GLY A 283 -12.60 9.25 9.22
N SER A 284 -12.53 10.55 9.01
CA SER A 284 -12.95 11.21 7.78
C SER A 284 -11.78 11.98 7.19
N PHE A 285 -11.48 11.74 5.93
CA PHE A 285 -10.31 12.30 5.24
C PHE A 285 -10.69 12.83 3.87
N ILE A 286 -10.03 13.88 3.43
CA ILE A 286 -10.02 14.31 2.03
C ILE A 286 -8.67 13.91 1.44
N LEU A 287 -8.69 13.01 0.48
CA LEU A 287 -7.52 12.49 -0.19
C LEU A 287 -7.50 12.97 -1.63
N MET A 288 -6.32 13.18 -2.19
CA MET A 288 -6.15 13.40 -3.62
C MET A 288 -5.15 12.38 -4.15
N GLY A 289 -5.55 11.61 -5.14
CA GLY A 289 -4.66 10.63 -5.73
C GLY A 289 -5.21 10.02 -7.01
N MET A 290 -4.32 9.36 -7.72
CA MET A 290 -4.70 8.53 -8.85
C MET A 290 -5.39 7.27 -8.35
N VAL A 291 -6.45 6.88 -9.02
CA VAL A 291 -7.27 5.74 -8.62
C VAL A 291 -6.95 4.52 -9.47
N LYS A 292 -6.84 3.38 -8.82
CA LYS A 292 -6.76 2.06 -9.43
C LYS A 292 -7.85 1.14 -8.87
N ILE A 293 -8.69 0.57 -9.75
CA ILE A 293 -9.71 -0.39 -9.31
C ILE A 293 -9.05 -1.75 -9.19
N ILE A 294 -8.96 -2.26 -7.95
CA ILE A 294 -8.34 -3.56 -7.65
C ILE A 294 -9.32 -4.71 -7.88
N LYS A 295 -10.59 -4.51 -7.49
CA LYS A 295 -11.63 -5.54 -7.62
C LYS A 295 -13.01 -4.91 -7.72
N ARG A 296 -13.83 -5.44 -8.61
CA ARG A 296 -15.26 -5.11 -8.69
C ARG A 296 -16.12 -6.28 -8.24
N GLY A 297 -17.12 -6.01 -7.42
CA GLY A 297 -18.17 -6.93 -7.01
C GLY A 297 -19.53 -6.40 -7.41
N LYS A 298 -20.60 -7.11 -7.05
CA LYS A 298 -21.97 -6.65 -7.29
C LYS A 298 -22.31 -5.53 -6.29
N GLY A 299 -22.37 -4.28 -6.75
CA GLY A 299 -22.68 -3.11 -5.93
C GLY A 299 -21.54 -2.61 -5.05
N TRP A 300 -20.28 -3.01 -5.31
CA TRP A 300 -19.12 -2.48 -4.61
C TRP A 300 -17.85 -2.61 -5.45
N SER A 301 -16.88 -1.77 -5.16
CA SER A 301 -15.51 -1.86 -5.72
C SER A 301 -14.49 -1.69 -4.61
N ARG A 302 -13.35 -2.40 -4.71
CA ARG A 302 -12.16 -2.07 -3.96
C ARG A 302 -11.26 -1.21 -4.83
N VAL A 303 -10.97 -0.04 -4.34
CA VAL A 303 -10.23 0.99 -5.04
C VAL A 303 -8.94 1.27 -4.27
N GLU A 304 -7.82 1.37 -4.96
CA GLU A 304 -6.56 1.85 -4.43
C GLU A 304 -6.37 3.29 -4.87
N ILE A 305 -6.09 4.17 -3.92
CA ILE A 305 -5.75 5.57 -4.15
C ILE A 305 -4.24 5.71 -3.96
N LEU A 306 -3.57 6.32 -4.93
CA LEU A 306 -2.12 6.49 -4.93
C LEU A 306 -1.78 7.98 -4.98
N ASP A 307 -0.89 8.43 -4.11
CA ASP A 307 -0.27 9.76 -4.19
C ASP A 307 1.25 9.66 -4.09
N LYS A 308 1.93 10.81 -3.97
CA LYS A 308 3.41 10.88 -3.79
C LYS A 308 3.89 10.23 -2.47
N THR A 309 3.03 10.01 -1.50
CA THR A 309 3.39 9.50 -0.16
C THR A 309 3.12 8.01 0.01
N GLY A 310 2.28 7.40 -0.83
CA GLY A 310 1.99 5.98 -0.77
C GLY A 310 0.71 5.57 -1.51
N SER A 311 0.12 4.47 -1.05
CA SER A 311 -1.17 3.99 -1.52
C SER A 311 -2.06 3.56 -0.36
N VAL A 312 -3.37 3.69 -0.53
CA VAL A 312 -4.38 3.23 0.43
C VAL A 312 -5.54 2.55 -0.28
N GLY A 313 -6.01 1.44 0.29
CA GLY A 313 -7.17 0.72 -0.21
C GLY A 313 -8.46 1.17 0.46
N VAL A 314 -9.43 1.64 -0.32
CA VAL A 314 -10.75 2.05 0.13
C VAL A 314 -11.85 1.29 -0.60
N PHE A 315 -13.06 1.30 -0.05
CA PHE A 315 -14.22 0.66 -0.67
C PHE A 315 -15.17 1.72 -1.24
N ASP A 316 -15.66 1.46 -2.44
CA ASP A 316 -16.75 2.19 -3.06
C ASP A 316 -18.00 1.29 -3.10
N ASP A 317 -18.97 1.57 -2.24
CA ASP A 317 -20.18 0.74 -2.08
C ASP A 317 -21.27 1.08 -3.10
N GLU A 318 -21.10 2.13 -3.90
CA GLU A 318 -22.13 2.63 -4.81
C GLU A 318 -21.73 2.49 -6.29
N ASN A 319 -20.57 1.87 -6.57
CA ASN A 319 -19.99 1.90 -7.91
C ASN A 319 -20.00 3.32 -8.51
N THR A 320 -19.55 4.30 -7.72
CA THR A 320 -19.29 5.65 -8.22
C THR A 320 -18.50 5.53 -9.51
N VAL A 321 -18.78 6.34 -10.53
CA VAL A 321 -18.08 6.26 -11.80
C VAL A 321 -16.64 6.68 -11.59
N ILE A 322 -15.81 5.73 -11.15
CA ILE A 322 -14.39 5.90 -10.93
C ILE A 322 -13.64 5.16 -12.05
N GLU A 323 -12.73 5.86 -12.70
CA GLU A 323 -11.91 5.34 -13.80
C GLU A 323 -10.47 5.13 -13.33
N THR A 324 -9.95 3.92 -13.59
CA THR A 324 -8.55 3.62 -13.29
C THR A 324 -7.61 4.52 -14.09
N GLY A 325 -6.60 5.07 -13.43
CA GLY A 325 -5.60 5.93 -14.05
C GLY A 325 -5.94 7.43 -13.99
N ARG A 326 -7.14 7.80 -13.57
CA ARG A 326 -7.57 9.19 -13.41
C ARG A 326 -7.39 9.65 -11.97
N THR A 327 -7.06 10.91 -11.76
CA THR A 327 -6.86 11.48 -10.43
C THR A 327 -8.14 12.12 -9.92
N TYR A 328 -8.45 11.85 -8.66
CA TYR A 328 -9.65 12.31 -7.97
C TYR A 328 -9.30 13.03 -6.67
N ILE A 329 -10.17 13.97 -6.27
CA ILE A 329 -10.30 14.37 -4.87
C ILE A 329 -11.43 13.51 -4.28
N ILE A 330 -11.13 12.81 -3.21
CA ILE A 330 -11.98 11.80 -2.61
C ILE A 330 -12.21 12.14 -1.14
N VAL A 331 -13.48 12.12 -0.71
CA VAL A 331 -13.82 12.09 0.71
C VAL A 331 -14.01 10.63 1.09
N ALA A 332 -13.26 10.19 2.07
CA ALA A 332 -13.36 8.84 2.63
C ALA A 332 -13.76 8.91 4.12
N ASN A 333 -14.73 8.08 4.51
CA ASN A 333 -15.12 7.85 5.89
C ASN A 333 -14.92 6.38 6.23
N ASP A 334 -14.15 6.07 7.29
CA ASP A 334 -13.90 4.70 7.74
C ASP A 334 -13.53 3.75 6.57
N ASN A 335 -12.56 4.12 5.77
CA ASN A 335 -12.11 3.44 4.54
C ASN A 335 -13.16 3.25 3.42
N ARG A 336 -14.25 4.06 3.42
CA ARG A 336 -15.29 4.03 2.37
C ARG A 336 -15.37 5.35 1.64
N ILE A 337 -15.47 5.30 0.33
CA ILE A 337 -15.65 6.50 -0.49
C ILE A 337 -17.06 7.05 -0.26
N VAL A 338 -17.14 8.33 0.09
CA VAL A 338 -18.39 9.06 0.28
C VAL A 338 -18.62 10.00 -0.90
N SER A 339 -17.57 10.63 -1.41
CA SER A 339 -17.63 11.49 -2.58
C SER A 339 -16.31 11.40 -3.33
N ALA A 340 -16.36 11.43 -4.66
CA ALA A 340 -15.17 11.45 -5.50
C ALA A 340 -15.42 12.38 -6.69
N ILE A 341 -14.46 13.25 -6.98
CA ILE A 341 -14.54 14.22 -8.07
C ILE A 341 -13.25 14.16 -8.86
N PRO A 342 -13.32 13.95 -10.18
CA PRO A 342 -12.15 14.03 -11.03
C PRO A 342 -11.51 15.43 -10.96
N VAL A 343 -10.20 15.49 -10.83
CA VAL A 343 -9.49 16.79 -10.67
C VAL A 343 -9.66 17.69 -11.90
N ASP A 344 -9.72 17.12 -13.08
CA ASP A 344 -9.94 17.83 -14.34
C ASP A 344 -11.36 18.44 -14.48
N GLU A 345 -12.34 17.95 -13.72
CA GLU A 345 -13.72 18.46 -13.70
C GLU A 345 -14.00 19.50 -12.60
N ILE A 346 -13.05 19.76 -11.69
CA ILE A 346 -13.25 20.63 -10.53
C ILE A 346 -13.74 22.03 -10.92
N LYS A 347 -13.20 22.63 -11.97
CA LYS A 347 -13.53 24.01 -12.39
C LYS A 347 -15.00 24.20 -12.75
N ASN A 348 -15.66 23.15 -13.22
CA ASN A 348 -17.03 23.18 -13.71
C ASN A 348 -18.02 22.46 -12.78
N SER A 349 -17.55 21.96 -11.63
CA SER A 349 -18.37 21.16 -10.73
C SER A 349 -19.14 22.02 -9.73
N SER A 350 -20.44 21.77 -9.60
CA SER A 350 -21.31 22.32 -8.55
C SER A 350 -21.38 21.44 -7.30
N ASN A 351 -20.51 20.43 -7.20
CA ASN A 351 -20.47 19.48 -6.10
C ASN A 351 -20.20 20.16 -4.75
N ALA A 352 -20.81 19.69 -3.68
CA ALA A 352 -20.66 20.21 -2.33
C ALA A 352 -19.21 20.22 -1.84
N LEU A 353 -18.43 19.18 -2.17
CA LEU A 353 -17.02 19.12 -1.84
C LEU A 353 -16.23 20.25 -2.52
N VAL A 354 -16.50 20.53 -3.79
CA VAL A 354 -15.83 21.64 -4.51
C VAL A 354 -16.21 22.99 -3.93
N LYS A 355 -17.49 23.19 -3.55
CA LYS A 355 -17.91 24.39 -2.83
C LYS A 355 -17.13 24.54 -1.54
N PHE A 356 -17.02 23.48 -0.73
CA PHE A 356 -16.28 23.48 0.53
C PHE A 356 -14.80 23.85 0.32
N LEU A 357 -14.15 23.23 -0.65
CA LEU A 357 -12.74 23.49 -0.96
C LEU A 357 -12.48 24.91 -1.48
N ASN A 358 -13.46 25.53 -2.14
CA ASN A 358 -13.34 26.89 -2.67
C ASN A 358 -13.59 28.00 -1.65
N TYR A 359 -14.15 27.68 -0.47
CA TYR A 359 -14.36 28.70 0.54
C TYR A 359 -13.03 29.19 1.14
N ARG A 360 -12.67 30.44 0.89
CA ARG A 360 -11.56 31.14 1.58
C ARG A 360 -11.91 31.48 3.02
N GLN A 361 -13.18 31.90 3.25
CA GLN A 361 -13.79 32.10 4.54
C GLN A 361 -15.10 31.31 4.56
N LEU A 362 -15.33 30.52 5.60
CA LEU A 362 -16.53 29.70 5.69
C LEU A 362 -17.74 30.59 5.84
N PRO A 363 -18.78 30.43 5.01
CA PRO A 363 -19.95 31.32 5.00
C PRO A 363 -20.99 30.97 6.10
N TYR A 364 -20.60 30.18 7.09
CA TYR A 364 -21.48 29.71 8.16
C TYR A 364 -20.90 30.00 9.55
N LYS A 365 -21.76 30.00 10.56
CA LYS A 365 -21.44 30.36 11.94
C LYS A 365 -20.75 29.22 12.69
N ASP A 366 -20.10 29.53 13.82
CA ASP A 366 -19.36 28.55 14.65
C ASP A 366 -20.26 27.41 15.19
N ASP A 367 -21.57 27.61 15.25
CA ASP A 367 -22.55 26.60 15.70
C ASP A 367 -23.20 25.85 14.51
N GLU A 368 -22.79 26.10 13.29
CA GLU A 368 -23.24 25.45 12.06
C GLU A 368 -22.17 24.52 11.50
N MET A 369 -22.61 23.46 10.81
CA MET A 369 -21.74 22.51 10.15
C MET A 369 -22.13 22.37 8.68
N PHE A 370 -21.14 22.39 7.82
CA PHE A 370 -21.33 22.28 6.37
C PHE A 370 -21.50 20.83 5.95
N VAL A 371 -22.50 20.55 5.14
CA VAL A 371 -22.80 19.20 4.63
C VAL A 371 -22.03 18.94 3.34
N ILE A 372 -21.03 18.07 3.42
CA ILE A 372 -20.24 17.64 2.28
C ILE A 372 -20.93 16.51 1.52
N ALA A 373 -21.47 15.53 2.24
CA ALA A 373 -22.14 14.39 1.64
C ALA A 373 -23.31 13.89 2.52
N PHE A 374 -24.39 13.47 1.86
CA PHE A 374 -25.58 12.87 2.48
C PHE A 374 -25.92 11.57 1.73
N LYS A 375 -25.66 10.42 2.34
CA LYS A 375 -25.79 9.10 1.72
C LYS A 375 -26.93 8.28 2.36
N PRO A 376 -28.12 8.24 1.75
CA PRO A 376 -29.20 7.35 2.17
C PRO A 376 -28.81 5.88 2.00
N ARG A 377 -29.20 5.04 2.95
CA ARG A 377 -29.01 3.59 2.89
C ARG A 377 -30.12 2.84 3.61
N LEU A 378 -30.20 1.53 3.39
CA LEU A 378 -31.15 0.67 4.10
C LEU A 378 -30.43 -0.10 5.22
N THR A 379 -31.10 -0.24 6.36
CA THR A 379 -30.67 -1.17 7.40
C THR A 379 -30.85 -2.61 6.95
N LYS A 380 -30.23 -3.58 7.63
CA LYS A 380 -30.48 -5.03 7.41
C LYS A 380 -31.96 -5.42 7.54
N LYS A 381 -32.78 -4.62 8.25
CA LYS A 381 -34.23 -4.79 8.42
C LYS A 381 -35.06 -3.98 7.42
N GLY A 382 -34.45 -3.42 6.36
CA GLY A 382 -35.14 -2.65 5.31
C GLY A 382 -35.56 -1.24 5.71
N LYS A 383 -35.22 -0.74 6.91
CA LYS A 383 -35.54 0.64 7.32
C LYS A 383 -34.57 1.63 6.73
N ARG A 384 -35.05 2.82 6.31
CA ARG A 384 -34.22 3.89 5.75
C ARG A 384 -33.37 4.54 6.84
N MET A 385 -32.12 4.78 6.57
CA MET A 385 -31.16 5.53 7.38
C MET A 385 -30.21 6.29 6.46
N ALA A 386 -29.30 7.11 6.99
CA ALA A 386 -28.26 7.75 6.18
C ALA A 386 -26.95 7.85 6.94
N SER A 387 -25.84 8.00 6.20
CA SER A 387 -24.60 8.57 6.71
C SER A 387 -24.44 9.98 6.16
N LEU A 388 -23.96 10.86 7.03
CA LEU A 388 -23.73 12.26 6.74
C LEU A 388 -22.26 12.58 6.97
N THR A 389 -21.63 13.30 6.05
CA THR A 389 -20.30 13.86 6.25
C THR A 389 -20.43 15.36 6.38
N ILE A 390 -20.00 15.88 7.52
CA ILE A 390 -20.07 17.30 7.84
C ILE A 390 -18.69 17.85 8.18
N ALA A 391 -18.51 19.15 8.02
CA ALA A 391 -17.33 19.88 8.44
C ALA A 391 -17.74 21.04 9.36
N ASP A 392 -17.02 21.23 10.45
CA ASP A 392 -17.16 22.38 11.33
C ASP A 392 -16.40 23.62 10.82
N THR A 393 -16.37 24.71 11.58
CA THR A 393 -15.64 25.93 11.24
C THR A 393 -14.12 25.80 11.33
N SER A 394 -13.60 24.81 12.07
CA SER A 394 -12.19 24.41 12.08
C SER A 394 -11.83 23.56 10.86
N ARG A 395 -12.86 23.19 10.07
CA ARG A 395 -12.75 22.34 8.87
C ARG A 395 -12.47 20.86 9.18
N ASP A 396 -12.68 20.47 10.43
CA ASP A 396 -12.59 19.07 10.83
C ASP A 396 -13.80 18.30 10.29
N LEU A 397 -13.49 17.18 9.62
CA LEU A 397 -14.51 16.30 9.06
C LEU A 397 -15.05 15.35 10.10
N GLN A 398 -16.37 15.17 10.09
CA GLN A 398 -17.04 14.24 10.97
C GLN A 398 -18.06 13.38 10.23
N SER A 399 -18.03 12.08 10.48
CA SER A 399 -19.06 11.14 10.02
C SER A 399 -20.17 11.02 11.05
N VAL A 400 -21.41 11.22 10.62
CA VAL A 400 -22.61 11.19 11.46
C VAL A 400 -23.60 10.19 10.91
N THR A 401 -24.13 9.33 11.78
CA THR A 401 -25.17 8.37 11.42
C THR A 401 -26.57 8.94 11.71
N ILE A 402 -27.45 8.89 10.72
CA ILE A 402 -28.85 9.27 10.83
C ILE A 402 -29.68 8.01 10.93
N PHE A 403 -30.24 7.73 12.12
CA PHE A 403 -31.08 6.56 12.34
C PHE A 403 -32.48 6.72 11.71
N PRO A 404 -33.23 5.62 11.51
CA PRO A 404 -34.54 5.65 10.90
C PRO A 404 -35.54 6.60 11.57
N THR A 405 -35.39 6.86 12.85
CA THR A 405 -36.22 7.79 13.63
C THR A 405 -36.09 9.23 13.20
N SER A 406 -34.88 9.65 12.83
CA SER A 406 -34.55 11.01 12.39
C SER A 406 -34.46 11.15 10.88
N PHE A 407 -34.52 10.02 10.15
CA PHE A 407 -34.26 9.99 8.69
C PHE A 407 -35.23 10.83 7.88
N ALA A 408 -36.54 10.77 8.19
CA ALA A 408 -37.54 11.48 7.41
C ALA A 408 -37.35 13.01 7.48
N LYS A 409 -37.07 13.54 8.68
CA LYS A 409 -36.76 14.97 8.87
C LYS A 409 -35.48 15.36 8.14
N ALA A 410 -34.43 14.56 8.31
CA ALA A 410 -33.14 14.81 7.65
C ALA A 410 -33.27 14.82 6.12
N TYR A 411 -33.93 13.82 5.55
CA TYR A 411 -34.09 13.67 4.11
C TYR A 411 -34.85 14.81 3.44
N MET A 412 -35.84 15.41 4.15
CA MET A 412 -36.59 16.52 3.61
C MET A 412 -35.86 17.86 3.69
N HIS A 413 -34.96 18.04 4.65
CA HIS A 413 -34.39 19.35 4.95
C HIS A 413 -32.91 19.48 4.68
N ILE A 414 -32.12 18.39 4.80
CA ILE A 414 -30.69 18.45 4.61
C ILE A 414 -30.36 18.34 3.12
N LYS A 415 -29.59 19.32 2.62
CA LYS A 415 -29.02 19.34 1.27
C LYS A 415 -27.53 19.48 1.34
N GLU A 416 -26.83 18.69 0.54
CA GLU A 416 -25.39 18.84 0.34
C GLU A 416 -25.03 20.26 -0.13
N GLY A 417 -23.92 20.79 0.34
CA GLY A 417 -23.45 22.13 -0.02
C GLY A 417 -24.11 23.26 0.79
N ASN A 418 -24.84 22.96 1.85
CA ASN A 418 -25.39 23.94 2.79
C ASN A 418 -24.90 23.64 4.22
N ALA A 419 -24.99 24.66 5.09
CA ALA A 419 -24.67 24.53 6.51
C ALA A 419 -25.95 24.51 7.36
N TYR A 420 -25.91 23.76 8.45
CA TYR A 420 -27.03 23.59 9.38
C TYR A 420 -26.51 23.48 10.82
N LYS A 421 -27.38 23.82 11.77
CA LYS A 421 -27.18 23.51 13.19
C LYS A 421 -27.65 22.09 13.48
N PHE A 422 -26.72 21.23 13.86
CA PHE A 422 -27.00 19.86 14.23
C PHE A 422 -26.97 19.68 15.74
N VAL A 423 -27.92 18.90 16.26
CA VAL A 423 -27.82 18.34 17.60
C VAL A 423 -27.25 16.94 17.46
N LEU A 424 -26.03 16.77 17.92
CA LEU A 424 -25.27 15.51 17.80
C LEU A 424 -25.20 14.81 19.14
N GLY A 425 -25.41 13.50 19.13
CA GLY A 425 -25.24 12.62 20.27
C GLY A 425 -24.21 11.52 19.96
N LYS A 426 -23.95 10.66 20.94
CA LYS A 426 -23.10 9.47 20.76
C LYS A 426 -23.81 8.22 21.24
N THR A 427 -23.71 7.14 20.49
CA THR A 427 -24.15 5.83 20.94
C THR A 427 -23.24 5.28 22.05
N LYS A 428 -23.66 4.23 22.75
CA LYS A 428 -22.81 3.51 23.73
C LYS A 428 -21.52 2.97 23.13
N THR A 429 -21.48 2.76 21.80
CA THR A 429 -20.29 2.31 21.06
C THR A 429 -19.45 3.45 20.51
N GLY A 430 -19.78 4.71 20.84
CA GLY A 430 -19.04 5.89 20.42
C GLY A 430 -19.40 6.45 19.03
N THR A 431 -20.32 5.80 18.29
CA THR A 431 -20.76 6.32 16.99
C THR A 431 -21.49 7.64 17.16
N VAL A 432 -21.09 8.67 16.41
CA VAL A 432 -21.77 9.97 16.38
C VAL A 432 -23.09 9.84 15.63
N ILE A 433 -24.16 10.35 16.21
CA ILE A 433 -25.50 10.28 15.64
C ILE A 433 -26.12 11.68 15.57
N MET A 434 -27.00 11.89 14.60
CA MET A 434 -27.82 13.08 14.53
C MET A 434 -29.09 12.83 15.36
N GLU A 435 -29.26 13.59 16.40
CA GLU A 435 -30.50 13.61 17.22
C GLU A 435 -31.53 14.55 16.60
N ASP A 436 -31.10 15.74 16.20
CA ASP A 436 -31.94 16.72 15.53
C ASP A 436 -31.16 17.64 14.58
N VAL A 437 -31.86 18.39 13.74
CA VAL A 437 -31.34 19.43 12.87
C VAL A 437 -32.27 20.64 12.90
N ASN A 438 -31.74 21.82 13.19
CA ASN A 438 -32.45 23.07 13.10
C ASN A 438 -32.39 23.61 11.67
N VAL A 439 -33.52 23.69 11.03
CA VAL A 439 -33.69 24.27 9.69
C VAL A 439 -34.28 25.66 9.92
N ASN A 440 -33.45 26.67 9.82
CA ASN A 440 -33.91 28.09 9.81
C ASN A 440 -34.40 28.48 8.43
#